data_b1cf7fbb870f6f216e1b519a59c55e54
#
_entry.id   b1cf7fbb870f6f216e1b519a59c55e54
#
_cell.length_a   1.000
_cell.length_b   1.000
_cell.length_c   1.000
_cell.angle_alpha   90.00
_cell.angle_beta   90.00
_cell.angle_gamma   90.00
#
_symmetry.space_group_name_H-M   'P 1'
#
loop_
_entity.id
_entity.type
_entity.pdbx_description
1 polymer ?
#
loop_
_entity_poly.entity_id
_entity_poly.type
_entity_poly.pdbx_seq_one_letter_code
_entity_poly.pdbx_strand_id
1 'polypeptide(L)'
;MDNFIVSARKYRPATFESVVGQSHITNTLKNAIKNNQLAQAFLFCGPRGVGKTTCARILAKTINCQNLSPQVEACGECDSCRSFQNGNSFSIHELDAASNNSVDDIRSLIEQVRIPPQTGKYKIYIIDEVHMLSQAAFNAFLKTLEEPPSYAIFILATTEKHKILPTILSRCQIFDFNRIRVDDMAIHLAGIAKKENIDYDNDGLHLIAQKADGGLRDALSMFDQIVSFSNRNVSYKSVIDNLNILDYDYYFKITDSLLQEDVANTLLVFDEILANGFDGNNFINGLASHFRNLLVGKDASTLKLLEVSDGIREKYLEQSKLSSASFLLSGLNIANQCDLNYKNSKNQRLQVELSLIKICHIPAVLNISASVSAEALKKKPDSTVKPEAEASQVLAPKSEETVPVIVSTPVSPKAIEKLPTPSVPTPTVAEHAQEIAKPKIQTLKSVASIIPNLNDLSAPVSNAEEDTPKYVSGDSRKPFTQEEFLTLWNKYATDIKKTGKINLFTIMNTNGPTLLDDFKIDLVIENRIQEELLMIEKIDLLNFLRVSLENFGIDIITRQSEQTDKKKLYTSHEKYQHMAAKNPKLEEFRRKFNLDVN
;
A
#
# COMPACT_ATOMS: atom_id res chain seq x y z
N MET A 1 21.20 17.06 -33.16
CA MET A 1 21.32 16.44 -31.83
C MET A 1 20.10 15.52 -31.70
N ASP A 2 20.34 14.22 -31.72
CA ASP A 2 19.26 13.26 -31.51
C ASP A 2 18.77 13.42 -30.06
N ASN A 3 17.50 13.78 -29.91
CA ASN A 3 16.91 13.90 -28.58
C ASN A 3 16.93 12.52 -27.91
N PHE A 4 17.59 12.40 -26.76
CA PHE A 4 17.58 11.18 -25.97
C PHE A 4 16.14 10.80 -25.61
N ILE A 5 15.68 9.67 -26.10
CA ILE A 5 14.36 9.12 -25.77
C ILE A 5 14.57 8.00 -24.76
N VAL A 6 13.97 8.13 -23.56
CA VAL A 6 14.00 7.13 -22.49
C VAL A 6 13.52 5.77 -23.02
N SER A 7 14.20 4.68 -22.69
CA SER A 7 13.91 3.32 -23.18
C SER A 7 12.48 2.87 -22.86
N ALA A 8 11.94 3.25 -21.72
CA ALA A 8 10.55 3.00 -21.35
C ALA A 8 9.52 3.58 -22.35
N ARG A 9 9.88 4.62 -23.10
CA ARG A 9 9.06 5.20 -24.17
C ARG A 9 9.43 4.61 -25.55
N LYS A 10 10.71 4.48 -25.84
CA LYS A 10 11.24 3.98 -27.12
C LYS A 10 10.82 2.53 -27.38
N TYR A 11 10.88 1.68 -26.35
CA TYR A 11 10.58 0.25 -26.40
C TYR A 11 9.18 -0.10 -25.87
N ARG A 12 8.27 0.89 -25.81
CA ARG A 12 6.88 0.63 -25.43
C ARG A 12 6.24 -0.33 -26.44
N PRO A 13 5.70 -1.49 -26.01
CA PRO A 13 5.06 -2.45 -26.91
C PRO A 13 4.01 -1.80 -27.80
N ALA A 14 4.03 -2.11 -29.09
CA ALA A 14 3.11 -1.59 -30.09
C ALA A 14 2.08 -2.65 -30.56
N THR A 15 2.32 -3.93 -30.27
CA THR A 15 1.51 -5.09 -30.63
C THR A 15 1.29 -5.99 -29.41
N PHE A 16 0.25 -6.83 -29.41
CA PHE A 16 0.00 -7.77 -28.32
C PHE A 16 1.15 -8.80 -28.17
N GLU A 17 1.77 -9.19 -29.27
CA GLU A 17 2.89 -10.13 -29.26
C GLU A 17 4.13 -9.57 -28.56
N SER A 18 4.36 -8.25 -28.67
CA SER A 18 5.49 -7.60 -28.03
C SER A 18 5.30 -7.33 -26.53
N VAL A 19 4.13 -7.63 -25.96
CA VAL A 19 3.86 -7.44 -24.53
C VAL A 19 4.50 -8.58 -23.73
N VAL A 20 5.40 -8.22 -22.83
CA VAL A 20 6.16 -9.17 -22.01
C VAL A 20 5.34 -9.67 -20.81
N GLY A 21 5.37 -10.97 -20.55
CA GLY A 21 4.84 -11.60 -19.33
C GLY A 21 3.32 -11.63 -19.17
N GLN A 22 2.53 -11.13 -20.14
CA GLN A 22 1.06 -11.06 -20.04
C GLN A 22 0.32 -11.87 -21.14
N SER A 23 0.88 -12.98 -21.55
CA SER A 23 0.34 -13.78 -22.67
C SER A 23 -1.10 -14.25 -22.44
N HIS A 24 -1.50 -14.55 -21.19
CA HIS A 24 -2.86 -14.94 -20.83
C HIS A 24 -3.89 -13.83 -21.12
N ILE A 25 -3.54 -12.56 -20.86
CA ILE A 25 -4.40 -11.41 -21.14
C ILE A 25 -4.43 -11.12 -22.63
N THR A 26 -3.27 -11.03 -23.27
CA THR A 26 -3.19 -10.70 -24.70
C THR A 26 -3.90 -11.72 -25.56
N ASN A 27 -3.80 -13.01 -25.25
CA ASN A 27 -4.53 -14.07 -25.95
C ASN A 27 -6.04 -13.97 -25.74
N THR A 28 -6.49 -13.67 -24.52
CA THR A 28 -7.92 -13.47 -24.22
C THR A 28 -8.49 -12.28 -24.99
N LEU A 29 -7.76 -11.16 -25.04
CA LEU A 29 -8.16 -9.97 -25.80
C LEU A 29 -8.18 -10.23 -27.30
N LYS A 30 -7.19 -10.93 -27.86
CA LYS A 30 -7.18 -11.34 -29.27
C LYS A 30 -8.38 -12.22 -29.62
N ASN A 31 -8.72 -13.18 -28.76
CA ASN A 31 -9.88 -14.05 -28.95
C ASN A 31 -11.20 -13.27 -28.89
N ALA A 32 -11.35 -12.32 -27.96
CA ALA A 32 -12.52 -11.46 -27.87
C ALA A 32 -12.72 -10.63 -29.16
N ILE A 33 -11.63 -10.07 -29.71
CA ILE A 33 -11.68 -9.32 -30.98
C ILE A 33 -12.06 -10.25 -32.15
N LYS A 34 -11.42 -11.42 -32.24
CA LYS A 34 -11.66 -12.40 -33.32
C LYS A 34 -13.09 -12.87 -33.35
N ASN A 35 -13.70 -13.08 -32.18
CA ASN A 35 -15.06 -13.57 -32.04
C ASN A 35 -16.12 -12.46 -32.05
N ASN A 36 -15.75 -11.19 -32.21
CA ASN A 36 -16.63 -10.03 -32.06
C ASN A 36 -17.39 -9.99 -30.72
N GLN A 37 -16.76 -10.48 -29.63
CA GLN A 37 -17.33 -10.54 -28.29
C GLN A 37 -16.61 -9.52 -27.37
N LEU A 38 -16.68 -8.24 -27.75
CA LEU A 38 -16.08 -7.18 -26.98
C LEU A 38 -17.06 -6.67 -25.93
N ALA A 39 -16.60 -6.60 -24.68
CA ALA A 39 -17.32 -5.90 -23.63
C ALA A 39 -17.28 -4.37 -23.89
N GLN A 40 -18.28 -3.65 -23.39
CA GLN A 40 -18.31 -2.18 -23.49
C GLN A 40 -17.45 -1.50 -22.40
N ALA A 41 -17.12 -2.22 -21.32
CA ALA A 41 -16.24 -1.73 -20.27
C ALA A 41 -15.23 -2.81 -19.88
N PHE A 42 -13.95 -2.44 -19.88
CA PHE A 42 -12.81 -3.25 -19.44
C PHE A 42 -12.18 -2.59 -18.23
N LEU A 43 -11.75 -3.41 -17.25
CA LEU A 43 -10.97 -2.94 -16.12
C LEU A 43 -9.65 -3.71 -16.02
N PHE A 44 -8.54 -3.02 -16.22
CA PHE A 44 -7.19 -3.54 -16.14
C PHE A 44 -6.60 -3.25 -14.76
N CYS A 45 -6.45 -4.28 -13.94
CA CYS A 45 -5.93 -4.18 -12.58
C CYS A 45 -4.53 -4.76 -12.49
N GLY A 46 -3.68 -4.24 -11.61
CA GLY A 46 -2.37 -4.83 -11.32
C GLY A 46 -1.29 -3.80 -10.97
N PRO A 47 -0.09 -4.24 -10.58
CA PRO A 47 0.99 -3.36 -10.14
C PRO A 47 1.37 -2.31 -11.17
N ARG A 48 2.12 -1.29 -10.73
CA ARG A 48 2.67 -0.27 -11.62
C ARG A 48 3.69 -0.90 -12.59
N GLY A 49 3.78 -0.38 -13.81
CA GLY A 49 4.83 -0.78 -14.75
C GLY A 49 4.64 -2.11 -15.48
N VAL A 50 3.57 -2.88 -15.22
CA VAL A 50 3.30 -4.21 -15.82
C VAL A 50 2.67 -4.18 -17.22
N GLY A 51 2.35 -2.98 -17.75
CA GLY A 51 1.84 -2.83 -19.13
C GLY A 51 0.34 -2.58 -19.26
N LYS A 52 -0.41 -2.27 -18.19
CA LYS A 52 -1.88 -1.99 -18.24
C LYS A 52 -2.25 -0.98 -19.31
N THR A 53 -1.75 0.26 -19.19
CA THR A 53 -2.01 1.34 -20.16
C THR A 53 -1.51 1.01 -21.55
N THR A 54 -0.40 0.27 -21.66
CA THR A 54 0.13 -0.19 -22.93
C THR A 54 -0.81 -1.17 -23.62
N CYS A 55 -1.32 -2.18 -22.91
CA CYS A 55 -2.34 -3.09 -23.43
C CYS A 55 -3.65 -2.38 -23.78
N ALA A 56 -4.06 -1.38 -22.97
CA ALA A 56 -5.23 -0.55 -23.27
C ALA A 56 -5.07 0.18 -24.62
N ARG A 57 -3.90 0.77 -24.86
CA ARG A 57 -3.58 1.46 -26.11
C ARG A 57 -3.52 0.49 -27.32
N ILE A 58 -2.92 -0.69 -27.13
CA ILE A 58 -2.87 -1.73 -28.18
C ILE A 58 -4.29 -2.22 -28.50
N LEU A 59 -5.11 -2.48 -27.47
CA LEU A 59 -6.51 -2.89 -27.65
C LEU A 59 -7.30 -1.83 -28.41
N ALA A 60 -7.22 -0.57 -28.00
CA ALA A 60 -7.93 0.54 -28.63
C ALA A 60 -7.51 0.71 -30.10
N LYS A 61 -6.22 0.64 -30.39
CA LYS A 61 -5.66 0.70 -31.75
C LYS A 61 -6.16 -0.46 -32.60
N THR A 62 -6.19 -1.67 -32.05
CA THR A 62 -6.56 -2.90 -32.77
C THR A 62 -8.05 -2.92 -33.10
N ILE A 63 -8.93 -2.53 -32.15
CA ILE A 63 -10.39 -2.50 -32.36
C ILE A 63 -10.80 -1.54 -33.47
N ASN A 64 -10.14 -0.38 -33.58
CA ASN A 64 -10.44 0.64 -34.59
C ASN A 64 -9.57 0.51 -35.87
N CYS A 65 -8.74 -0.53 -35.98
CA CYS A 65 -7.94 -0.75 -37.17
C CYS A 65 -8.81 -1.17 -38.36
N GLN A 66 -8.59 -0.53 -39.51
CA GLN A 66 -9.33 -0.84 -40.75
C GLN A 66 -8.82 -2.14 -41.41
N ASN A 67 -7.53 -2.43 -41.26
CA ASN A 67 -6.86 -3.58 -41.89
C ASN A 67 -6.17 -4.43 -40.80
N LEU A 68 -6.94 -5.30 -40.12
CA LEU A 68 -6.39 -6.23 -39.13
C LEU A 68 -5.56 -7.31 -39.78
N SER A 69 -4.41 -7.65 -39.18
CA SER A 69 -3.63 -8.81 -39.59
C SER A 69 -4.36 -10.13 -39.25
N PRO A 70 -4.00 -11.26 -39.89
CA PRO A 70 -4.52 -12.58 -39.53
C PRO A 70 -4.27 -12.96 -38.06
N GLN A 71 -3.23 -12.39 -37.42
CA GLN A 71 -2.88 -12.59 -36.02
C GLN A 71 -3.62 -11.64 -35.07
N VAL A 72 -4.61 -10.87 -35.58
CA VAL A 72 -5.39 -9.89 -34.80
C VAL A 72 -4.51 -8.76 -34.23
N GLU A 73 -3.58 -8.28 -35.06
CA GLU A 73 -2.77 -7.11 -34.75
C GLU A 73 -3.14 -5.92 -35.63
N ALA A 74 -3.00 -4.70 -35.09
CA ALA A 74 -3.26 -3.47 -35.86
C ALA A 74 -2.20 -3.25 -36.94
N CYS A 75 -2.60 -2.87 -38.15
CA CYS A 75 -1.69 -2.70 -39.28
C CYS A 75 -0.63 -1.57 -39.08
N GLY A 76 -0.93 -0.57 -38.23
CA GLY A 76 -0.04 0.59 -38.01
C GLY A 76 -0.04 1.66 -39.11
N GLU A 77 -0.65 1.42 -40.27
CA GLU A 77 -0.55 2.25 -41.47
C GLU A 77 -1.84 2.94 -41.88
N CYS A 78 -3.01 2.39 -41.52
CA CYS A 78 -4.31 3.00 -41.85
C CYS A 78 -4.51 4.34 -41.10
N ASP A 79 -5.43 5.16 -41.56
CA ASP A 79 -5.68 6.49 -41.01
C ASP A 79 -6.01 6.47 -39.52
N SER A 80 -6.78 5.49 -39.06
CA SER A 80 -7.06 5.30 -37.64
C SER A 80 -5.80 4.97 -36.81
N CYS A 81 -4.90 4.13 -37.34
CA CYS A 81 -3.66 3.79 -36.69
C CYS A 81 -2.67 4.97 -36.66
N ARG A 82 -2.54 5.71 -37.76
CA ARG A 82 -1.65 6.88 -37.87
C ARG A 82 -2.12 8.03 -36.99
N SER A 83 -3.41 8.36 -37.01
CA SER A 83 -3.98 9.43 -36.18
C SER A 83 -3.77 9.14 -34.69
N PHE A 84 -3.95 7.89 -34.24
CA PHE A 84 -3.71 7.51 -32.87
C PHE A 84 -2.22 7.57 -32.49
N GLN A 85 -1.31 7.11 -33.35
CA GLN A 85 0.14 7.20 -33.12
C GLN A 85 0.63 8.64 -33.00
N ASN A 86 0.06 9.55 -33.80
CA ASN A 86 0.39 10.97 -33.80
C ASN A 86 -0.31 11.76 -32.67
N GLY A 87 -1.16 11.11 -31.86
CA GLY A 87 -1.91 11.77 -30.76
C GLY A 87 -3.11 12.60 -31.20
N ASN A 88 -3.52 12.51 -32.48
CA ASN A 88 -4.59 13.32 -33.06
C ASN A 88 -5.87 12.50 -33.37
N SER A 89 -6.11 11.45 -32.60
CA SER A 89 -7.30 10.61 -32.79
C SER A 89 -8.55 11.25 -32.18
N PHE A 90 -9.60 11.43 -32.98
CA PHE A 90 -10.92 11.85 -32.48
C PHE A 90 -11.78 10.69 -31.95
N SER A 91 -11.34 9.45 -32.18
CA SER A 91 -12.07 8.24 -31.78
C SER A 91 -11.47 7.54 -30.58
N ILE A 92 -10.26 7.87 -30.16
CA ILE A 92 -9.57 7.30 -29.00
C ILE A 92 -9.11 8.44 -28.11
N HIS A 93 -9.67 8.51 -26.91
CA HIS A 93 -9.36 9.51 -25.89
C HIS A 93 -8.64 8.85 -24.74
N GLU A 94 -7.54 9.45 -24.28
CA GLU A 94 -6.74 8.97 -23.15
C GLU A 94 -6.76 10.03 -22.05
N LEU A 95 -7.20 9.65 -20.86
CA LEU A 95 -7.32 10.51 -19.68
C LEU A 95 -6.54 9.87 -18.52
N ASP A 96 -5.73 10.67 -17.84
CA ASP A 96 -5.13 10.30 -16.56
C ASP A 96 -5.99 10.86 -15.43
N ALA A 97 -6.60 9.97 -14.63
CA ALA A 97 -7.46 10.34 -13.53
C ALA A 97 -6.69 10.99 -12.36
N ALA A 98 -5.36 10.85 -12.28
CA ALA A 98 -4.58 11.57 -11.27
C ALA A 98 -4.57 13.08 -11.53
N SER A 99 -4.56 13.48 -12.82
CA SER A 99 -4.58 14.88 -13.26
C SER A 99 -5.99 15.43 -13.48
N ASN A 100 -6.98 14.56 -13.77
CA ASN A 100 -8.35 14.92 -14.15
C ASN A 100 -9.35 14.14 -13.27
N ASN A 101 -9.42 14.47 -12.00
CA ASN A 101 -10.21 13.73 -10.99
C ASN A 101 -11.53 14.43 -10.60
N SER A 102 -11.80 15.61 -11.15
CA SER A 102 -12.99 16.39 -10.79
C SER A 102 -14.27 15.83 -11.42
N VAL A 103 -15.40 16.19 -10.83
CA VAL A 103 -16.73 15.82 -11.37
C VAL A 103 -16.96 16.46 -12.73
N ASP A 104 -16.45 17.67 -12.94
CA ASP A 104 -16.67 18.43 -14.16
C ASP A 104 -15.87 17.87 -15.34
N ASP A 105 -14.65 17.35 -15.08
CA ASP A 105 -13.87 16.64 -16.09
C ASP A 105 -14.62 15.39 -16.59
N ILE A 106 -15.18 14.62 -15.67
CA ILE A 106 -15.94 13.42 -16.01
C ILE A 106 -17.27 13.76 -16.68
N ARG A 107 -17.95 14.84 -16.31
CA ARG A 107 -19.15 15.31 -17.01
C ARG A 107 -18.84 15.72 -18.44
N SER A 108 -17.77 16.47 -18.66
CA SER A 108 -17.30 16.84 -20.00
C SER A 108 -16.98 15.61 -20.86
N LEU A 109 -16.35 14.59 -20.26
CA LEU A 109 -16.11 13.30 -20.92
C LEU A 109 -17.43 12.60 -21.29
N ILE A 110 -18.41 12.55 -20.38
CA ILE A 110 -19.72 11.94 -20.62
C ILE A 110 -20.48 12.66 -21.76
N GLU A 111 -20.39 13.97 -21.83
CA GLU A 111 -20.97 14.73 -22.94
C GLU A 111 -20.33 14.38 -24.29
N GLN A 112 -19.00 14.25 -24.31
CA GLN A 112 -18.29 13.81 -25.51
C GLN A 112 -18.65 12.37 -25.91
N VAL A 113 -18.94 11.47 -24.95
CA VAL A 113 -19.37 10.09 -25.24
C VAL A 113 -20.64 10.04 -26.09
N ARG A 114 -21.57 11.01 -25.94
CA ARG A 114 -22.83 11.06 -26.68
C ARG A 114 -22.66 11.33 -28.17
N ILE A 115 -21.50 11.85 -28.58
CA ILE A 115 -21.21 12.15 -29.99
C ILE A 115 -20.61 10.87 -30.61
N PRO A 116 -21.22 10.30 -31.67
CA PRO A 116 -20.71 9.12 -32.34
C PRO A 116 -19.35 9.37 -33.00
N PRO A 117 -18.53 8.30 -33.21
CA PRO A 117 -17.23 8.43 -33.84
C PRO A 117 -17.36 8.93 -35.30
N GLN A 118 -16.50 9.87 -35.69
CA GLN A 118 -16.42 10.36 -37.08
C GLN A 118 -15.53 9.45 -37.94
N THR A 119 -14.51 8.85 -37.31
CA THR A 119 -13.56 7.93 -37.94
C THR A 119 -13.39 6.71 -37.06
N GLY A 120 -13.35 5.50 -37.65
CA GLY A 120 -13.26 4.24 -36.91
C GLY A 120 -14.64 3.68 -36.55
N LYS A 121 -14.63 2.48 -35.98
CA LYS A 121 -15.85 1.72 -35.63
C LYS A 121 -16.39 2.09 -34.24
N TYR A 122 -15.48 2.36 -33.30
CA TYR A 122 -15.79 2.61 -31.90
C TYR A 122 -15.17 3.91 -31.42
N LYS A 123 -15.82 4.55 -30.44
CA LYS A 123 -15.26 5.65 -29.66
C LYS A 123 -14.74 5.08 -28.34
N ILE A 124 -13.45 5.18 -28.11
CA ILE A 124 -12.77 4.47 -27.03
C ILE A 124 -12.21 5.49 -26.03
N TYR A 125 -12.47 5.24 -24.75
CA TYR A 125 -11.99 6.06 -23.65
C TYR A 125 -11.08 5.21 -22.76
N ILE A 126 -9.81 5.57 -22.70
CA ILE A 126 -8.81 4.99 -21.81
C ILE A 126 -8.70 5.92 -20.61
N ILE A 127 -9.03 5.42 -19.41
CA ILE A 127 -8.90 6.16 -18.16
C ILE A 127 -7.88 5.45 -17.30
N ASP A 128 -6.70 6.07 -17.17
CA ASP A 128 -5.61 5.52 -16.35
C ASP A 128 -5.73 5.99 -14.90
N GLU A 129 -5.24 5.17 -13.96
CA GLU A 129 -5.30 5.34 -12.51
C GLU A 129 -6.71 5.72 -12.01
N VAL A 130 -7.73 5.04 -12.54
CA VAL A 130 -9.15 5.37 -12.31
C VAL A 130 -9.54 5.42 -10.82
N HIS A 131 -8.78 4.77 -9.92
CA HIS A 131 -8.99 4.84 -8.47
C HIS A 131 -8.76 6.25 -7.88
N MET A 132 -8.12 7.16 -8.64
CA MET A 132 -7.89 8.56 -8.24
C MET A 132 -9.11 9.45 -8.46
N LEU A 133 -10.13 8.99 -9.17
CA LEU A 133 -11.37 9.74 -9.34
C LEU A 133 -12.07 9.98 -8.00
N SER A 134 -12.64 11.17 -7.83
CA SER A 134 -13.46 11.48 -6.66
C SER A 134 -14.73 10.62 -6.63
N GLN A 135 -15.28 10.39 -5.44
CA GLN A 135 -16.54 9.62 -5.26
C GLN A 135 -17.70 10.19 -6.10
N ALA A 136 -17.78 11.51 -6.22
CA ALA A 136 -18.79 12.17 -6.99
C ALA A 136 -18.59 12.00 -8.51
N ALA A 137 -17.33 11.96 -8.97
CA ALA A 137 -16.97 11.65 -10.35
C ALA A 137 -17.33 10.20 -10.71
N PHE A 138 -17.03 9.24 -9.82
CA PHE A 138 -17.47 7.84 -9.98
C PHE A 138 -18.99 7.73 -10.12
N ASN A 139 -19.74 8.39 -9.24
CA ASN A 139 -21.22 8.34 -9.28
C ASN A 139 -21.78 8.93 -10.58
N ALA A 140 -21.18 10.02 -11.10
CA ALA A 140 -21.57 10.58 -12.39
C ALA A 140 -21.29 9.60 -13.55
N PHE A 141 -20.20 8.84 -13.47
CA PHE A 141 -19.78 7.89 -14.49
C PHE A 141 -20.60 6.60 -14.52
N LEU A 142 -21.14 6.16 -13.35
CA LEU A 142 -21.91 4.91 -13.21
C LEU A 142 -23.06 4.81 -14.22
N LYS A 143 -23.84 5.91 -14.42
CA LYS A 143 -24.96 5.92 -15.36
C LYS A 143 -24.53 5.61 -16.79
N THR A 144 -23.37 6.11 -17.21
CA THR A 144 -22.82 5.85 -18.54
C THR A 144 -22.28 4.43 -18.69
N LEU A 145 -21.79 3.82 -17.60
CA LEU A 145 -21.35 2.42 -17.58
C LEU A 145 -22.53 1.44 -17.52
N GLU A 146 -23.69 1.85 -17.01
CA GLU A 146 -24.91 1.03 -17.00
C GLU A 146 -25.55 0.92 -18.37
N GLU A 147 -25.64 2.04 -19.07
CA GLU A 147 -26.26 2.14 -20.40
C GLU A 147 -25.31 2.84 -21.39
N PRO A 148 -24.16 2.22 -21.72
CA PRO A 148 -23.22 2.83 -22.65
C PRO A 148 -23.77 2.81 -24.07
N PRO A 149 -23.53 3.86 -24.90
CA PRO A 149 -23.85 3.81 -26.32
C PRO A 149 -23.16 2.63 -26.99
N SER A 150 -23.79 1.99 -27.95
CA SER A 150 -23.29 0.77 -28.63
C SER A 150 -21.92 0.95 -29.29
N TYR A 151 -21.55 2.16 -29.61
CA TYR A 151 -20.27 2.53 -30.21
C TYR A 151 -19.20 2.94 -29.18
N ALA A 152 -19.54 3.05 -27.90
CA ALA A 152 -18.60 3.49 -26.87
C ALA A 152 -17.97 2.28 -26.16
N ILE A 153 -16.65 2.32 -25.99
CA ILE A 153 -15.88 1.34 -25.21
C ILE A 153 -15.04 2.09 -24.19
N PHE A 154 -15.13 1.63 -22.94
CA PHE A 154 -14.34 2.15 -21.82
C PHE A 154 -13.25 1.17 -21.42
N ILE A 155 -12.01 1.64 -21.30
CA ILE A 155 -10.88 0.84 -20.83
C ILE A 155 -10.32 1.55 -19.60
N LEU A 156 -10.66 1.05 -18.43
CA LEU A 156 -10.23 1.58 -17.14
C LEU A 156 -8.97 0.86 -16.71
N ALA A 157 -7.96 1.57 -16.20
CA ALA A 157 -6.76 0.99 -15.63
C ALA A 157 -6.55 1.47 -14.19
N THR A 158 -6.10 0.58 -13.32
CA THR A 158 -5.85 0.88 -11.90
C THR A 158 -4.71 0.07 -11.33
N THR A 159 -3.93 0.68 -10.44
CA THR A 159 -2.98 -0.03 -9.59
C THR A 159 -3.63 -0.59 -8.32
N GLU A 160 -4.79 -0.05 -7.91
CA GLU A 160 -5.44 -0.36 -6.64
C GLU A 160 -6.89 -0.83 -6.85
N LYS A 161 -7.04 -2.13 -7.18
CA LYS A 161 -8.35 -2.76 -7.41
C LYS A 161 -9.31 -2.62 -6.22
N HIS A 162 -8.77 -2.65 -5.00
CA HIS A 162 -9.57 -2.59 -3.76
C HIS A 162 -10.22 -1.22 -3.52
N LYS A 163 -9.72 -0.15 -4.15
CA LYS A 163 -10.32 1.19 -4.10
C LYS A 163 -11.46 1.39 -5.11
N ILE A 164 -11.65 0.46 -6.04
CA ILE A 164 -12.71 0.55 -7.04
C ILE A 164 -14.04 0.08 -6.45
N LEU A 165 -15.08 0.85 -6.68
CA LEU A 165 -16.42 0.55 -6.17
C LEU A 165 -16.94 -0.79 -6.73
N PRO A 166 -17.59 -1.65 -5.90
CA PRO A 166 -18.19 -2.91 -6.36
C PRO A 166 -19.20 -2.71 -7.49
N THR A 167 -19.87 -1.57 -7.52
CA THR A 167 -20.80 -1.18 -8.59
C THR A 167 -20.14 -1.04 -9.97
N ILE A 168 -18.88 -0.62 -10.03
CA ILE A 168 -18.09 -0.55 -11.26
C ILE A 168 -17.53 -1.93 -11.61
N LEU A 169 -17.01 -2.67 -10.60
CA LEU A 169 -16.48 -4.02 -10.80
C LEU A 169 -17.50 -4.96 -11.45
N SER A 170 -18.79 -4.85 -11.07
CA SER A 170 -19.86 -5.68 -11.62
C SER A 170 -20.24 -5.35 -13.07
N ARG A 171 -19.80 -4.22 -13.61
CA ARG A 171 -20.13 -3.74 -14.97
C ARG A 171 -18.95 -3.82 -15.93
N CYS A 172 -17.77 -4.16 -15.43
CA CYS A 172 -16.54 -4.26 -16.22
C CYS A 172 -16.08 -5.71 -16.39
N GLN A 173 -15.53 -6.03 -17.54
CA GLN A 173 -14.74 -7.22 -17.71
C GLN A 173 -13.35 -6.98 -17.09
N ILE A 174 -13.02 -7.73 -16.04
CA ILE A 174 -11.82 -7.53 -15.25
C ILE A 174 -10.67 -8.38 -15.80
N PHE A 175 -9.50 -7.75 -15.95
CA PHE A 175 -8.23 -8.37 -16.32
C PHE A 175 -7.19 -8.07 -15.25
N ASP A 176 -6.72 -9.10 -14.55
CA ASP A 176 -5.71 -8.96 -13.51
C ASP A 176 -4.31 -9.19 -14.12
N PHE A 177 -3.52 -8.13 -14.20
CA PHE A 177 -2.14 -8.14 -14.68
C PHE A 177 -1.21 -8.60 -13.57
N ASN A 178 -0.41 -9.62 -13.86
CA ASN A 178 0.55 -10.16 -12.92
C ASN A 178 1.88 -9.40 -12.97
N ARG A 179 2.68 -9.52 -11.90
CA ARG A 179 4.09 -9.13 -11.93
C ARG A 179 4.81 -9.92 -13.02
N ILE A 180 5.67 -9.26 -13.76
CA ILE A 180 6.48 -9.92 -14.80
C ILE A 180 7.60 -10.68 -14.11
N ARG A 181 7.88 -11.90 -14.58
CA ARG A 181 8.94 -12.73 -14.03
C ARG A 181 10.31 -12.08 -14.28
N VAL A 182 11.21 -12.27 -13.32
CA VAL A 182 12.58 -11.73 -13.39
C VAL A 182 13.29 -12.21 -14.66
N ASP A 183 13.18 -13.50 -15.00
CA ASP A 183 13.77 -14.09 -16.19
C ASP A 183 13.26 -13.44 -17.49
N ASP A 184 11.93 -13.25 -17.60
CA ASP A 184 11.31 -12.64 -18.79
C ASP A 184 11.77 -11.18 -18.96
N MET A 185 11.92 -10.44 -17.85
CA MET A 185 12.45 -9.08 -17.87
C MET A 185 13.93 -9.05 -18.25
N ALA A 186 14.76 -9.92 -17.69
CA ALA A 186 16.18 -9.99 -18.00
C ALA A 186 16.41 -10.31 -19.50
N ILE A 187 15.66 -11.28 -20.06
CA ILE A 187 15.69 -11.61 -21.49
C ILE A 187 15.29 -10.39 -22.34
N HIS A 188 14.26 -9.67 -21.93
CA HIS A 188 13.80 -8.47 -22.65
C HIS A 188 14.85 -7.36 -22.63
N LEU A 189 15.46 -7.10 -21.46
CA LEU A 189 16.56 -6.13 -21.32
C LEU A 189 17.77 -6.52 -22.17
N ALA A 190 18.15 -7.81 -22.19
CA ALA A 190 19.21 -8.32 -23.06
C ALA A 190 18.91 -8.10 -24.56
N GLY A 191 17.65 -8.29 -24.95
CA GLY A 191 17.20 -7.98 -26.32
C GLY A 191 17.32 -6.49 -26.67
N ILE A 192 17.09 -5.59 -25.73
CA ILE A 192 17.26 -4.15 -25.92
C ILE A 192 18.75 -3.79 -25.96
N ALA A 193 19.55 -4.32 -25.02
CA ALA A 193 21.00 -4.09 -25.00
C ALA A 193 21.66 -4.47 -26.31
N LYS A 194 21.29 -5.62 -26.91
CA LYS A 194 21.77 -6.03 -28.25
C LYS A 194 21.37 -5.06 -29.34
N LYS A 195 20.13 -4.53 -29.32
CA LYS A 195 19.65 -3.56 -30.33
C LYS A 195 20.37 -2.21 -30.24
N GLU A 196 20.76 -1.81 -29.04
CA GLU A 196 21.42 -0.53 -28.76
C GLU A 196 22.96 -0.65 -28.80
N ASN A 197 23.53 -1.84 -29.08
CA ASN A 197 24.95 -2.13 -29.00
C ASN A 197 25.57 -1.73 -27.65
N ILE A 198 24.95 -2.20 -26.58
CA ILE A 198 25.38 -2.01 -25.19
C ILE A 198 25.96 -3.33 -24.70
N ASP A 199 27.19 -3.27 -24.16
CA ASP A 199 27.80 -4.42 -23.51
C ASP A 199 27.11 -4.70 -22.17
N TYR A 200 26.80 -5.96 -21.90
CA TYR A 200 26.08 -6.32 -20.72
C TYR A 200 26.53 -7.66 -20.14
N ASP A 201 26.40 -7.78 -18.82
CA ASP A 201 26.49 -9.01 -18.05
C ASP A 201 25.08 -9.52 -17.70
N ASN A 202 24.86 -10.81 -17.84
CA ASN A 202 23.55 -11.42 -17.52
C ASN A 202 23.20 -11.24 -16.04
N ASP A 203 24.19 -11.34 -15.13
CA ASP A 203 23.98 -11.15 -13.70
C ASP A 203 23.57 -9.70 -13.37
N GLY A 204 24.14 -8.72 -14.08
CA GLY A 204 23.74 -7.32 -13.98
C GLY A 204 22.30 -7.07 -14.43
N LEU A 205 21.90 -7.64 -15.58
CA LEU A 205 20.51 -7.52 -16.05
C LEU A 205 19.52 -8.23 -15.15
N HIS A 206 19.90 -9.38 -14.58
CA HIS A 206 19.08 -10.12 -13.64
C HIS A 206 18.85 -9.32 -12.32
N LEU A 207 19.90 -8.62 -11.86
CA LEU A 207 19.81 -7.76 -10.68
C LEU A 207 18.88 -6.56 -10.91
N ILE A 208 18.94 -5.93 -12.09
CA ILE A 208 18.01 -4.86 -12.49
C ILE A 208 16.57 -5.40 -12.50
N ALA A 209 16.34 -6.56 -13.11
CA ALA A 209 15.03 -7.18 -13.21
C ALA A 209 14.45 -7.54 -11.82
N GLN A 210 15.28 -8.04 -10.92
CA GLN A 210 14.92 -8.35 -9.54
C GLN A 210 14.51 -7.08 -8.76
N LYS A 211 15.29 -6.00 -8.90
CA LYS A 211 15.01 -4.71 -8.24
C LYS A 211 13.76 -4.02 -8.74
N ALA A 212 13.39 -4.26 -9.98
CA ALA A 212 12.17 -3.70 -10.58
C ALA A 212 10.87 -4.32 -10.07
N ASP A 213 10.94 -5.38 -9.25
CA ASP A 213 9.80 -6.00 -8.57
C ASP A 213 8.61 -6.28 -9.51
N GLY A 214 8.89 -6.80 -10.70
CA GLY A 214 7.90 -7.14 -11.71
C GLY A 214 7.41 -5.99 -12.58
N GLY A 215 7.91 -4.75 -12.40
CA GLY A 215 7.56 -3.57 -13.19
C GLY A 215 8.53 -3.32 -14.36
N LEU A 216 8.19 -3.68 -15.59
CA LEU A 216 9.08 -3.50 -16.77
C LEU A 216 9.45 -2.02 -17.01
N ARG A 217 8.53 -1.08 -16.70
CA ARG A 217 8.81 0.35 -16.84
C ARG A 217 9.94 0.80 -15.90
N ASP A 218 9.93 0.31 -14.68
CA ASP A 218 10.92 0.64 -13.66
C ASP A 218 12.25 -0.05 -13.99
N ALA A 219 12.23 -1.31 -14.49
CA ALA A 219 13.41 -2.00 -15.02
C ALA A 219 14.09 -1.22 -16.15
N LEU A 220 13.32 -0.73 -17.11
CA LEU A 220 13.84 0.07 -18.24
C LEU A 220 14.41 1.41 -17.79
N SER A 221 13.80 2.04 -16.78
CA SER A 221 14.29 3.30 -16.22
C SER A 221 15.62 3.11 -15.48
N MET A 222 15.75 2.04 -14.69
CA MET A 222 17.01 1.66 -14.04
C MET A 222 18.08 1.29 -15.08
N PHE A 223 17.70 0.56 -16.12
CA PHE A 223 18.61 0.21 -17.20
C PHE A 223 19.19 1.46 -17.88
N ASP A 224 18.35 2.44 -18.24
CA ASP A 224 18.80 3.71 -18.85
C ASP A 224 19.75 4.48 -17.91
N GLN A 225 19.43 4.51 -16.62
CA GLN A 225 20.27 5.16 -15.61
C GLN A 225 21.66 4.52 -15.56
N ILE A 226 21.72 3.18 -15.52
CA ILE A 226 22.98 2.43 -15.46
C ILE A 226 23.77 2.59 -16.75
N VAL A 227 23.14 2.48 -17.91
CA VAL A 227 23.80 2.70 -19.22
C VAL A 227 24.44 4.09 -19.31
N SER A 228 23.73 5.11 -18.78
CA SER A 228 24.26 6.48 -18.76
C SER A 228 25.44 6.64 -17.79
N PHE A 229 25.40 5.96 -16.64
CA PHE A 229 26.46 5.99 -15.63
C PHE A 229 27.70 5.20 -16.07
N SER A 230 27.52 4.01 -16.63
CA SER A 230 28.58 3.05 -16.93
C SER A 230 29.20 3.19 -18.33
N ASN A 231 28.86 4.26 -19.02
CA ASN A 231 29.35 4.52 -20.37
C ASN A 231 29.11 3.34 -21.35
N ARG A 232 27.85 2.81 -21.33
CA ARG A 232 27.37 1.70 -22.18
C ARG A 232 27.89 0.30 -21.82
N ASN A 233 28.37 0.10 -20.61
CA ASN A 233 28.77 -1.22 -20.13
C ASN A 233 27.98 -1.60 -18.84
N VAL A 234 26.94 -2.42 -18.97
CA VAL A 234 26.09 -2.87 -17.84
C VAL A 234 26.73 -4.11 -17.22
N SER A 235 27.76 -3.91 -16.40
CA SER A 235 28.37 -4.98 -15.60
C SER A 235 27.65 -5.12 -14.26
N TYR A 236 27.75 -6.30 -13.63
CA TYR A 236 27.23 -6.55 -12.28
C TYR A 236 27.67 -5.47 -11.27
N LYS A 237 28.96 -5.11 -11.29
CA LYS A 237 29.52 -4.08 -10.43
C LYS A 237 28.92 -2.70 -10.69
N SER A 238 28.77 -2.29 -11.96
CA SER A 238 28.19 -0.98 -12.30
C SER A 238 26.72 -0.86 -11.86
N VAL A 239 25.98 -1.97 -11.85
CA VAL A 239 24.60 -2.03 -11.35
C VAL A 239 24.56 -1.83 -9.84
N ILE A 240 25.41 -2.52 -9.10
CA ILE A 240 25.52 -2.40 -7.63
C ILE A 240 25.87 -0.97 -7.23
N ASP A 241 26.93 -0.41 -7.83
CA ASP A 241 27.43 0.94 -7.53
C ASP A 241 26.37 2.02 -7.83
N ASN A 242 25.65 1.88 -8.95
CA ASN A 242 24.66 2.88 -9.36
C ASN A 242 23.34 2.80 -8.57
N LEU A 243 22.82 1.61 -8.36
CA LEU A 243 21.55 1.42 -7.64
C LEU A 243 21.73 1.41 -6.13
N ASN A 244 22.94 1.61 -5.64
CA ASN A 244 23.29 1.55 -4.21
C ASN A 244 22.75 0.27 -3.54
N ILE A 245 23.00 -0.88 -4.20
CA ILE A 245 22.60 -2.19 -3.73
C ILE A 245 23.78 -2.78 -2.96
N LEU A 246 23.53 -3.27 -1.75
CA LEU A 246 24.55 -3.99 -1.02
C LEU A 246 24.82 -5.34 -1.70
N ASP A 247 26.12 -5.58 -2.04
CA ASP A 247 26.54 -6.80 -2.70
C ASP A 247 26.19 -8.04 -1.85
N TYR A 248 25.77 -9.11 -2.50
CA TYR A 248 25.52 -10.40 -1.85
C TYR A 248 26.73 -10.90 -1.07
N ASP A 249 27.94 -10.59 -1.52
CA ASP A 249 29.17 -11.02 -0.86
C ASP A 249 29.31 -10.49 0.57
N TYR A 250 28.78 -9.32 0.89
CA TYR A 250 28.71 -8.81 2.27
C TYR A 250 27.81 -9.67 3.16
N TYR A 251 26.66 -10.11 2.65
CA TYR A 251 25.76 -10.97 3.40
C TYR A 251 26.36 -12.37 3.63
N PHE A 252 27.07 -12.92 2.64
CA PHE A 252 27.80 -14.17 2.78
C PHE A 252 28.89 -14.05 3.84
N LYS A 253 29.74 -13.01 3.79
CA LYS A 253 30.80 -12.75 4.76
C LYS A 253 30.27 -12.58 6.18
N ILE A 254 29.21 -11.78 6.35
CA ILE A 254 28.60 -11.58 7.68
C ILE A 254 28.03 -12.89 8.22
N THR A 255 27.33 -13.66 7.38
CA THR A 255 26.77 -14.94 7.81
C THR A 255 27.85 -15.93 8.21
N ASP A 256 28.97 -15.99 7.51
CA ASP A 256 30.13 -16.82 7.90
C ASP A 256 30.71 -16.38 9.24
N SER A 257 30.86 -15.06 9.47
CA SER A 257 31.32 -14.53 10.76
C SER A 257 30.33 -14.85 11.90
N LEU A 258 29.02 -14.75 11.63
CA LEU A 258 27.96 -15.09 12.60
C LEU A 258 27.94 -16.58 12.95
N LEU A 259 28.21 -17.47 11.99
CA LEU A 259 28.33 -18.92 12.21
C LEU A 259 29.57 -19.29 12.99
N GLN A 260 30.68 -18.52 12.87
CA GLN A 260 31.92 -18.69 13.59
C GLN A 260 31.93 -18.01 14.97
N GLU A 261 30.83 -17.37 15.37
CA GLU A 261 30.69 -16.61 16.62
C GLU A 261 31.67 -15.41 16.73
N ASP A 262 32.15 -14.90 15.56
CA ASP A 262 33.08 -13.76 15.51
C ASP A 262 32.35 -12.44 15.50
N VAL A 263 32.08 -11.90 16.69
CA VAL A 263 31.43 -10.63 16.91
C VAL A 263 32.26 -9.46 16.35
N ALA A 264 33.60 -9.53 16.52
CA ALA A 264 34.46 -8.42 16.11
C ALA A 264 34.44 -8.23 14.60
N ASN A 265 34.61 -9.30 13.82
CA ASN A 265 34.58 -9.25 12.37
C ASN A 265 33.17 -8.87 11.84
N THR A 266 32.11 -9.38 12.48
CA THR A 266 30.72 -9.01 12.13
C THR A 266 30.49 -7.51 12.26
N LEU A 267 30.94 -6.89 13.35
CA LEU A 267 30.78 -5.43 13.55
C LEU A 267 31.69 -4.60 12.63
N LEU A 268 32.90 -5.07 12.33
CA LEU A 268 33.81 -4.41 11.38
C LEU A 268 33.23 -4.41 9.96
N VAL A 269 32.67 -5.53 9.49
CA VAL A 269 32.04 -5.61 8.18
C VAL A 269 30.78 -4.73 8.16
N PHE A 270 30.01 -4.65 9.24
CA PHE A 270 28.86 -3.75 9.32
C PHE A 270 29.29 -2.27 9.30
N ASP A 271 30.38 -1.91 9.98
CA ASP A 271 30.94 -0.55 9.92
C ASP A 271 31.41 -0.17 8.52
N GLU A 272 32.06 -1.09 7.79
CA GLU A 272 32.42 -0.93 6.39
C GLU A 272 31.20 -0.66 5.51
N ILE A 273 30.12 -1.40 5.72
CA ILE A 273 28.85 -1.20 4.99
C ILE A 273 28.30 0.22 5.24
N LEU A 274 28.30 0.69 6.49
CA LEU A 274 27.86 2.03 6.83
C LEU A 274 28.80 3.12 6.26
N ALA A 275 30.10 2.90 6.27
CA ALA A 275 31.10 3.80 5.70
C ALA A 275 30.94 3.94 4.18
N ASN A 276 30.49 2.90 3.50
CA ASN A 276 30.12 2.93 2.07
C ASN A 276 28.77 3.62 1.79
N GLY A 277 28.11 4.18 2.81
CA GLY A 277 26.88 4.97 2.64
C GLY A 277 25.59 4.13 2.62
N PHE A 278 25.63 2.85 2.95
CA PHE A 278 24.42 2.02 3.03
C PHE A 278 23.65 2.28 4.31
N ASP A 279 22.31 2.26 4.21
CA ASP A 279 21.42 2.40 5.35
C ASP A 279 21.30 1.09 6.15
N GLY A 280 21.37 1.21 7.48
CA GLY A 280 21.28 0.06 8.39
C GLY A 280 19.94 -0.69 8.30
N ASN A 281 18.83 -0.01 7.95
CA ASN A 281 17.53 -0.66 7.73
C ASN A 281 17.53 -1.53 6.48
N ASN A 282 18.07 -1.00 5.38
CA ASN A 282 18.20 -1.74 4.13
C ASN A 282 19.12 -2.97 4.32
N PHE A 283 20.19 -2.82 5.13
CA PHE A 283 21.08 -3.91 5.46
C PHE A 283 20.35 -5.02 6.24
N ILE A 284 19.63 -4.70 7.33
CA ILE A 284 18.96 -5.72 8.16
C ILE A 284 17.85 -6.46 7.39
N ASN A 285 17.11 -5.75 6.52
CA ASN A 285 16.11 -6.34 5.64
C ASN A 285 16.74 -7.26 4.58
N GLY A 286 17.91 -6.85 4.04
CA GLY A 286 18.69 -7.69 3.14
C GLY A 286 19.23 -8.94 3.84
N LEU A 287 19.70 -8.83 5.09
CA LEU A 287 20.15 -9.96 5.89
C LEU A 287 19.01 -10.93 6.21
N ALA A 288 17.82 -10.43 6.55
CA ALA A 288 16.62 -11.26 6.71
C ALA A 288 16.27 -12.02 5.42
N SER A 289 16.32 -11.34 4.27
CA SER A 289 16.11 -11.95 2.97
C SER A 289 17.18 -13.01 2.65
N HIS A 290 18.43 -12.75 3.03
CA HIS A 290 19.53 -13.71 2.88
C HIS A 290 19.32 -14.98 3.72
N PHE A 291 18.91 -14.85 4.99
CA PHE A 291 18.58 -16.00 5.82
C PHE A 291 17.39 -16.81 5.28
N ARG A 292 16.37 -16.13 4.75
CA ARG A 292 15.25 -16.79 4.08
C ARG A 292 15.75 -17.57 2.85
N ASN A 293 16.63 -17.01 2.06
CA ASN A 293 17.19 -17.66 0.88
C ASN A 293 18.05 -18.88 1.25
N LEU A 294 18.83 -18.81 2.34
CA LEU A 294 19.56 -19.96 2.87
C LEU A 294 18.62 -21.08 3.36
N LEU A 295 17.49 -20.75 4.00
CA LEU A 295 16.46 -21.73 4.38
C LEU A 295 15.84 -22.40 3.16
N VAL A 296 15.51 -21.64 2.13
CA VAL A 296 14.98 -22.15 0.85
C VAL A 296 16.04 -23.02 0.14
N GLY A 297 17.33 -22.65 0.23
CA GLY A 297 18.45 -23.36 -0.35
C GLY A 297 18.76 -24.72 0.30
N LYS A 298 18.15 -25.06 1.45
CA LYS A 298 18.36 -26.36 2.13
C LYS A 298 17.77 -27.55 1.38
N ASP A 299 16.73 -27.34 0.60
CA ASP A 299 16.08 -28.37 -0.18
C ASP A 299 16.25 -28.08 -1.68
N ALA A 300 16.71 -29.07 -2.42
CA ALA A 300 16.91 -28.97 -3.87
C ALA A 300 15.60 -28.68 -4.63
N SER A 301 14.45 -29.09 -4.10
CA SER A 301 13.14 -28.83 -4.71
C SER A 301 12.72 -27.36 -4.65
N THR A 302 13.14 -26.66 -3.60
CA THR A 302 12.82 -25.26 -3.35
C THR A 302 13.80 -24.26 -3.96
N LEU A 303 14.93 -24.73 -4.51
CA LEU A 303 15.92 -23.88 -5.19
C LEU A 303 15.33 -23.03 -6.33
N LYS A 304 14.27 -23.51 -6.97
CA LYS A 304 13.55 -22.78 -8.02
C LYS A 304 12.85 -21.52 -7.51
N LEU A 305 12.70 -21.39 -6.19
CA LEU A 305 12.14 -20.19 -5.53
C LEU A 305 13.17 -19.09 -5.29
N LEU A 306 14.46 -19.38 -5.55
CA LEU A 306 15.53 -18.39 -5.47
C LEU A 306 15.57 -17.59 -6.78
N GLU A 307 15.16 -16.34 -6.71
CA GLU A 307 15.20 -15.38 -7.83
C GLU A 307 16.60 -14.73 -7.92
N VAL A 308 17.65 -15.56 -8.06
CA VAL A 308 19.04 -15.13 -8.14
C VAL A 308 19.72 -15.82 -9.34
N SER A 309 20.83 -15.23 -9.80
CA SER A 309 21.62 -15.82 -10.89
C SER A 309 22.22 -17.16 -10.48
N ASP A 310 22.60 -17.98 -11.47
CA ASP A 310 23.10 -19.34 -11.22
C ASP A 310 24.38 -19.36 -10.39
N GLY A 311 25.31 -18.41 -10.58
CA GLY A 311 26.54 -18.31 -9.79
C GLY A 311 26.27 -17.97 -8.31
N ILE A 312 25.30 -17.10 -8.05
CA ILE A 312 24.89 -16.76 -6.67
C ILE A 312 24.13 -17.92 -6.04
N ARG A 313 23.35 -18.67 -6.82
CA ARG A 313 22.61 -19.85 -6.37
C ARG A 313 23.53 -20.95 -5.83
N GLU A 314 24.69 -21.17 -6.48
CA GLU A 314 25.70 -22.11 -6.00
C GLU A 314 26.26 -21.70 -4.62
N LYS A 315 26.60 -20.41 -4.43
CA LYS A 315 27.03 -19.88 -3.12
C LYS A 315 25.99 -20.10 -2.02
N TYR A 316 24.70 -19.88 -2.34
CA TYR A 316 23.60 -20.15 -1.41
C TYR A 316 23.53 -21.64 -1.04
N LEU A 317 23.71 -22.54 -1.97
CA LEU A 317 23.75 -23.99 -1.73
C LEU A 317 24.88 -24.38 -0.78
N GLU A 318 26.07 -23.83 -0.98
CA GLU A 318 27.24 -24.12 -0.13
C GLU A 318 27.01 -23.63 1.29
N GLN A 319 26.67 -22.34 1.48
CA GLN A 319 26.49 -21.77 2.82
C GLN A 319 25.25 -22.35 3.52
N SER A 320 24.18 -22.74 2.79
CA SER A 320 23.02 -23.39 3.37
C SER A 320 23.33 -24.73 4.03
N LYS A 321 24.30 -25.49 3.51
CA LYS A 321 24.75 -26.75 4.11
C LYS A 321 25.45 -26.53 5.47
N LEU A 322 26.19 -25.44 5.61
CA LEU A 322 26.94 -25.08 6.82
C LEU A 322 26.04 -24.53 7.93
N SER A 323 24.96 -23.85 7.60
CA SER A 323 24.05 -23.23 8.56
C SER A 323 22.96 -24.18 9.04
N SER A 324 22.61 -24.19 10.34
CA SER A 324 21.50 -24.97 10.88
C SER A 324 20.15 -24.27 10.62
N ALA A 325 19.05 -25.02 10.42
CA ALA A 325 17.72 -24.42 10.25
C ALA A 325 17.28 -23.60 11.47
N SER A 326 17.63 -24.08 12.68
CA SER A 326 17.33 -23.39 13.94
C SER A 326 18.05 -22.04 14.05
N PHE A 327 19.33 -21.97 13.61
CA PHE A 327 20.08 -20.73 13.54
C PHE A 327 19.42 -19.74 12.59
N LEU A 328 19.10 -20.17 11.36
CA LEU A 328 18.50 -19.31 10.34
C LEU A 328 17.13 -18.78 10.75
N LEU A 329 16.27 -19.61 11.37
CA LEU A 329 14.96 -19.18 11.86
C LEU A 329 15.07 -18.19 13.02
N SER A 330 15.99 -18.44 13.97
CA SER A 330 16.23 -17.52 15.09
C SER A 330 16.82 -16.20 14.60
N GLY A 331 17.79 -16.26 13.68
CA GLY A 331 18.38 -15.08 13.05
C GLY A 331 17.36 -14.25 12.29
N LEU A 332 16.49 -14.91 11.50
CA LEU A 332 15.39 -14.26 10.78
C LEU A 332 14.42 -13.54 11.73
N ASN A 333 14.08 -14.17 12.86
CA ASN A 333 13.20 -13.56 13.86
C ASN A 333 13.83 -12.32 14.52
N ILE A 334 15.12 -12.38 14.88
CA ILE A 334 15.84 -11.23 15.45
C ILE A 334 15.98 -10.10 14.42
N ALA A 335 16.29 -10.42 13.17
CA ALA A 335 16.36 -9.43 12.09
C ALA A 335 14.99 -8.73 11.85
N ASN A 336 13.91 -9.50 11.84
CA ASN A 336 12.55 -8.95 11.71
C ASN A 336 12.16 -8.05 12.91
N GLN A 337 12.52 -8.45 14.14
CA GLN A 337 12.30 -7.60 15.31
C GLN A 337 13.13 -6.31 15.26
N CYS A 338 14.35 -6.38 14.72
CA CYS A 338 15.19 -5.21 14.51
C CYS A 338 14.53 -4.23 13.54
N ASP A 339 14.03 -4.70 12.40
CA ASP A 339 13.33 -3.89 11.39
C ASP A 339 12.09 -3.18 11.97
N LEU A 340 11.23 -3.92 12.68
CA LEU A 340 10.04 -3.36 13.33
C LEU A 340 10.37 -2.24 14.34
N ASN A 341 11.48 -2.36 15.06
CA ASN A 341 11.90 -1.41 16.08
C ASN A 341 12.82 -0.30 15.55
N TYR A 342 13.34 -0.44 14.32
CA TYR A 342 14.36 0.46 13.76
C TYR A 342 13.91 1.93 13.74
N LYS A 343 12.71 2.20 13.24
CA LYS A 343 12.16 3.57 13.14
C LYS A 343 11.91 4.22 14.51
N ASN A 344 11.60 3.42 15.52
CA ASN A 344 11.29 3.89 16.87
C ASN A 344 12.54 4.03 17.75
N SER A 345 13.70 3.51 17.31
CA SER A 345 14.95 3.58 18.05
C SER A 345 15.60 4.96 17.91
N LYS A 346 16.01 5.55 19.04
CA LYS A 346 16.79 6.80 19.06
C LYS A 346 18.18 6.62 18.47
N ASN A 347 18.78 5.43 18.61
CA ASN A 347 20.08 5.07 18.04
C ASN A 347 19.91 3.87 17.13
N GLN A 348 19.71 4.12 15.86
CA GLN A 348 19.44 3.11 14.83
C GLN A 348 20.65 2.18 14.63
N ARG A 349 21.88 2.74 14.64
CA ARG A 349 23.11 1.97 14.53
C ARG A 349 23.25 0.96 15.66
N LEU A 350 23.10 1.40 16.90
CA LEU A 350 23.17 0.52 18.07
C LEU A 350 22.10 -0.58 18.03
N GLN A 351 20.91 -0.29 17.50
CA GLN A 351 19.83 -1.29 17.35
C GLN A 351 20.25 -2.43 16.44
N VAL A 352 20.91 -2.13 15.31
CA VAL A 352 21.42 -3.16 14.39
C VAL A 352 22.59 -3.91 15.00
N GLU A 353 23.59 -3.21 15.58
CA GLU A 353 24.75 -3.83 16.24
C GLU A 353 24.33 -4.81 17.33
N LEU A 354 23.37 -4.42 18.19
CA LEU A 354 22.81 -5.28 19.22
C LEU A 354 22.14 -6.54 18.64
N SER A 355 21.44 -6.39 17.51
CA SER A 355 20.78 -7.51 16.82
C SER A 355 21.81 -8.47 16.23
N LEU A 356 22.89 -7.95 15.62
CA LEU A 356 24.00 -8.76 15.11
C LEU A 356 24.70 -9.53 16.21
N ILE A 357 24.99 -8.90 17.37
CA ILE A 357 25.58 -9.56 18.55
C ILE A 357 24.67 -10.70 19.04
N LYS A 358 23.36 -10.47 19.11
CA LYS A 358 22.39 -11.51 19.50
C LYS A 358 22.41 -12.70 18.53
N ILE A 359 22.45 -12.44 17.22
CA ILE A 359 22.49 -13.49 16.20
C ILE A 359 23.81 -14.28 16.30
N CYS A 360 24.93 -13.60 16.54
CA CYS A 360 26.25 -14.22 16.69
C CYS A 360 26.32 -15.23 17.85
N HIS A 361 25.57 -15.01 18.91
CA HIS A 361 25.52 -15.92 20.07
C HIS A 361 24.52 -17.06 19.98
N ILE A 362 23.71 -17.14 18.90
CA ILE A 362 22.74 -18.23 18.71
C ILE A 362 23.40 -19.61 18.66
N PRO A 363 24.54 -19.84 17.93
CA PRO A 363 25.16 -21.16 17.87
C PRO A 363 25.61 -21.64 19.24
N ALA A 364 26.21 -20.78 20.08
CA ALA A 364 26.61 -21.10 21.44
C ALA A 364 25.43 -21.59 22.28
N VAL A 365 24.28 -20.91 22.22
CA VAL A 365 23.08 -21.29 22.98
C VAL A 365 22.51 -22.64 22.52
N LEU A 366 22.48 -22.86 21.20
CA LEU A 366 22.01 -24.14 20.63
C LEU A 366 22.90 -25.31 21.02
N ASN A 367 24.23 -25.11 21.06
CA ASN A 367 25.19 -26.13 21.46
C ASN A 367 25.09 -26.49 22.95
N ILE A 368 24.83 -25.50 23.83
CA ILE A 368 24.60 -25.74 25.26
C ILE A 368 23.34 -26.58 25.49
N SER A 369 22.25 -26.29 24.78
CA SER A 369 21.00 -27.05 24.91
C SER A 369 21.14 -28.50 24.43
N ALA A 370 21.97 -28.75 23.42
CA ALA A 370 22.26 -30.08 22.92
C ALA A 370 23.14 -30.90 23.95
N SER A 371 24.08 -30.25 24.60
CA SER A 371 24.93 -30.90 25.62
C SER A 371 24.18 -31.24 26.90
N VAL A 372 23.28 -30.34 27.35
CA VAL A 372 22.43 -30.58 28.55
C VAL A 372 21.44 -31.74 28.32
N SER A 373 20.86 -31.86 27.13
CA SER A 373 19.98 -32.99 26.80
C SER A 373 20.74 -34.32 26.69
N ALA A 374 22.02 -34.31 26.26
CA ALA A 374 22.86 -35.50 26.18
C ALA A 374 23.34 -35.99 27.57
N GLU A 375 23.56 -35.09 28.53
CA GLU A 375 23.88 -35.43 29.91
C GLU A 375 22.65 -35.91 30.70
N ALA A 376 21.46 -35.36 30.43
CA ALA A 376 20.22 -35.82 31.05
C ALA A 376 19.84 -37.26 30.67
N LEU A 377 20.25 -37.72 29.49
CA LEU A 377 20.03 -39.10 29.03
C LEU A 377 21.06 -40.10 29.58
N LYS A 378 22.19 -39.66 30.18
CA LYS A 378 23.22 -40.53 30.72
C LYS A 378 23.09 -40.80 32.23
N LYS A 379 22.20 -40.17 32.96
CA LYS A 379 21.90 -40.49 34.37
C LYS A 379 20.80 -41.54 34.45
N LYS A 380 21.19 -42.83 34.39
CA LYS A 380 20.42 -43.93 34.98
C LYS A 380 20.55 -43.83 36.50
N PRO A 381 19.48 -43.85 37.29
CA PRO A 381 19.58 -44.10 38.71
C PRO A 381 19.62 -45.61 38.91
N ASP A 382 20.79 -46.06 39.39
CA ASP A 382 20.93 -47.37 40.02
C ASP A 382 20.69 -47.14 41.52
N SER A 383 19.61 -47.63 42.05
CA SER A 383 19.46 -48.06 43.44
C SER A 383 18.11 -48.73 43.68
N THR A 384 18.23 -50.02 43.88
CA THR A 384 17.32 -50.96 44.52
C THR A 384 16.71 -50.43 45.82
N VAL A 385 15.37 -50.45 45.91
CA VAL A 385 14.61 -50.81 47.13
C VAL A 385 13.24 -51.38 46.68
N LYS A 386 13.02 -52.67 46.99
CA LYS A 386 11.68 -53.27 47.08
C LYS A 386 11.04 -52.85 48.42
N PRO A 387 9.70 -52.72 48.52
CA PRO A 387 8.87 -53.87 48.91
C PRO A 387 7.50 -53.99 48.20
N GLU A 388 7.13 -55.26 48.10
CA GLU A 388 5.84 -55.95 48.28
C GLU A 388 4.53 -55.21 47.92
N ALA A 389 3.92 -55.73 46.91
CA ALA A 389 2.70 -56.57 46.82
C ALA A 389 1.39 -55.99 47.40
N GLU A 390 0.43 -55.71 46.51
CA GLU A 390 -0.84 -56.38 46.57
C GLU A 390 -1.60 -56.27 45.23
N ALA A 391 -2.13 -57.40 44.84
CA ALA A 391 -2.80 -57.68 43.60
C ALA A 391 -4.25 -57.16 43.60
N SER A 392 -4.71 -56.74 42.45
CA SER A 392 -6.06 -57.11 41.98
C SER A 392 -6.16 -56.96 40.47
N GLN A 393 -6.30 -58.12 39.84
CA GLN A 393 -6.86 -58.42 38.53
C GLN A 393 -8.11 -57.61 38.24
N VAL A 394 -8.52 -57.29 36.98
CA VAL A 394 -9.08 -58.20 36.02
C VAL A 394 -9.54 -57.40 34.75
N LEU A 395 -9.22 -57.91 33.61
CA LEU A 395 -9.92 -58.05 32.32
C LEU A 395 -9.95 -56.92 31.31
N ALA A 396 -9.26 -57.18 30.24
CA ALA A 396 -9.70 -56.79 28.88
C ALA A 396 -10.84 -57.73 28.43
N PRO A 397 -11.66 -57.37 27.45
CA PRO A 397 -11.44 -58.00 26.16
C PRO A 397 -11.64 -57.09 24.90
N LYS A 398 -11.04 -57.63 23.86
CA LYS A 398 -11.16 -57.42 22.43
C LYS A 398 -12.60 -57.32 21.88
N SER A 399 -12.78 -56.61 20.78
CA SER A 399 -13.10 -57.05 19.40
C SER A 399 -13.74 -55.90 18.64
N GLU A 400 -13.18 -55.59 17.50
CA GLU A 400 -13.65 -55.66 16.12
C GLU A 400 -15.17 -55.54 15.92
N GLU A 401 -15.60 -54.56 15.08
CA GLU A 401 -16.35 -54.80 13.82
C GLU A 401 -16.77 -53.48 13.14
N THR A 402 -16.30 -53.34 11.91
CA THR A 402 -16.93 -52.98 10.62
C THR A 402 -18.16 -52.07 10.55
N VAL A 403 -17.96 -51.05 9.72
CA VAL A 403 -18.77 -50.24 8.77
C VAL A 403 -20.23 -50.68 8.51
N PRO A 404 -21.22 -49.78 8.26
CA PRO A 404 -21.40 -49.35 6.87
C PRO A 404 -21.77 -47.86 6.63
N VAL A 405 -21.38 -47.44 5.44
CA VAL A 405 -21.76 -46.26 4.66
C VAL A 405 -23.27 -46.17 4.47
N ILE A 406 -23.87 -45.01 4.71
CA ILE A 406 -25.18 -44.65 4.16
C ILE A 406 -25.07 -43.33 3.40
N VAL A 407 -25.32 -43.43 2.10
CA VAL A 407 -25.58 -42.39 1.12
C VAL A 407 -26.99 -41.86 1.33
N SER A 408 -27.18 -40.55 1.40
CA SER A 408 -28.49 -39.93 1.19
C SER A 408 -28.38 -38.66 0.34
N THR A 409 -29.16 -38.71 -0.72
CA THR A 409 -29.43 -37.79 -1.81
C THR A 409 -30.14 -36.48 -1.37
N PRO A 410 -30.17 -35.45 -2.25
CA PRO A 410 -30.57 -34.07 -1.90
C PRO A 410 -32.09 -33.85 -2.01
N VAL A 411 -32.61 -33.00 -1.14
CA VAL A 411 -34.00 -32.50 -1.15
C VAL A 411 -34.01 -31.03 -1.55
N SER A 412 -34.77 -30.70 -2.58
CA SER A 412 -35.10 -29.37 -3.09
C SER A 412 -35.98 -28.54 -2.13
N PRO A 413 -35.95 -27.21 -2.21
CA PRO A 413 -36.67 -26.34 -1.31
C PRO A 413 -38.09 -26.01 -1.75
N LYS A 414 -39.01 -26.03 -0.80
CA LYS A 414 -40.39 -25.54 -0.94
C LYS A 414 -40.47 -24.03 -0.71
N ALA A 415 -41.33 -23.41 -1.51
CA ALA A 415 -41.73 -22.02 -1.51
C ALA A 415 -42.31 -21.55 -0.14
N ILE A 416 -42.04 -20.31 0.24
CA ILE A 416 -42.72 -19.58 1.30
C ILE A 416 -43.32 -18.29 0.74
N GLU A 417 -44.57 -18.11 1.11
CA GLU A 417 -45.56 -17.11 0.76
C GLU A 417 -45.14 -15.66 1.01
N LYS A 418 -45.76 -14.79 0.20
CA LYS A 418 -45.74 -13.33 0.25
C LYS A 418 -46.56 -12.83 1.46
N LEU A 419 -46.04 -11.82 2.18
CA LEU A 419 -46.81 -10.92 3.03
C LEU A 419 -46.59 -9.46 2.61
N PRO A 420 -47.57 -8.56 2.82
CA PRO A 420 -47.75 -7.36 2.02
C PRO A 420 -46.99 -6.12 2.55
N THR A 421 -46.64 -5.24 1.64
CA THR A 421 -46.07 -3.90 1.83
C THR A 421 -47.09 -2.91 2.38
N PRO A 422 -46.70 -2.01 3.32
CA PRO A 422 -47.48 -0.80 3.56
C PRO A 422 -46.98 0.38 2.72
N SER A 423 -47.91 1.03 2.09
CA SER A 423 -47.81 2.27 1.31
C SER A 423 -47.49 3.49 2.19
N VAL A 424 -46.56 4.34 1.74
CA VAL A 424 -46.27 5.66 2.31
C VAL A 424 -46.77 6.74 1.35
N PRO A 425 -47.44 7.81 1.83
CA PRO A 425 -48.04 8.83 0.99
C PRO A 425 -47.03 9.89 0.53
N THR A 426 -47.21 10.33 -0.71
CA THR A 426 -46.50 11.43 -1.38
C THR A 426 -46.96 12.78 -0.83
N PRO A 427 -46.08 13.76 -0.58
CA PRO A 427 -46.51 15.16 -0.47
C PRO A 427 -46.27 15.93 -1.74
N THR A 428 -47.29 16.70 -2.06
CA THR A 428 -47.49 17.60 -3.16
C THR A 428 -46.51 18.79 -3.16
N VAL A 429 -46.07 19.15 -4.35
CA VAL A 429 -45.25 20.32 -4.67
C VAL A 429 -46.09 21.60 -4.57
N ALA A 430 -45.56 22.63 -3.90
CA ALA A 430 -45.99 24.02 -4.05
C ALA A 430 -44.80 24.85 -4.51
N GLU A 431 -44.97 25.46 -5.68
CA GLU A 431 -44.10 26.48 -6.27
C GLU A 431 -44.02 27.73 -5.41
N HIS A 432 -42.79 28.20 -5.15
CA HIS A 432 -42.52 29.62 -4.94
C HIS A 432 -41.18 30.00 -5.57
N ALA A 433 -41.26 30.74 -6.67
CA ALA A 433 -40.17 31.44 -7.29
C ALA A 433 -39.78 32.65 -6.42
N GLN A 434 -38.50 32.75 -6.05
CA GLN A 434 -37.88 34.01 -5.65
C GLN A 434 -36.55 34.18 -6.40
N GLU A 435 -36.48 35.26 -7.17
CA GLU A 435 -35.31 35.80 -7.85
C GLU A 435 -34.18 36.07 -6.86
N ILE A 436 -33.01 35.53 -7.11
CA ILE A 436 -31.78 35.90 -6.40
C ILE A 436 -30.77 36.50 -7.39
N ALA A 437 -30.42 37.76 -7.13
CA ALA A 437 -29.49 38.58 -7.85
C ALA A 437 -28.09 37.96 -7.99
N LYS A 438 -27.50 38.10 -9.19
CA LYS A 438 -26.13 37.68 -9.55
C LYS A 438 -25.08 38.52 -8.81
N PRO A 439 -24.08 37.93 -8.17
CA PRO A 439 -22.92 38.69 -7.70
C PRO A 439 -21.93 38.93 -8.85
N LYS A 440 -21.40 40.16 -8.92
CA LYS A 440 -20.36 40.62 -9.83
C LYS A 440 -19.04 39.89 -9.60
N ILE A 441 -18.50 39.31 -10.66
CA ILE A 441 -17.16 38.75 -10.72
C ILE A 441 -16.14 39.89 -10.76
N GLN A 442 -15.29 40.00 -9.76
CA GLN A 442 -14.06 40.80 -9.81
C GLN A 442 -12.95 39.97 -10.43
N THR A 443 -12.40 40.45 -11.53
CA THR A 443 -11.26 39.88 -12.24
C THR A 443 -10.01 39.96 -11.38
N LEU A 444 -9.45 38.80 -11.02
CA LEU A 444 -8.14 38.67 -10.40
C LEU A 444 -7.04 38.90 -11.44
N LYS A 445 -6.15 39.84 -11.15
CA LYS A 445 -4.95 40.16 -11.93
C LYS A 445 -4.00 38.96 -11.91
N SER A 446 -3.43 38.65 -13.07
CA SER A 446 -2.40 37.65 -13.30
C SER A 446 -1.22 37.77 -12.34
N VAL A 447 -0.91 36.69 -11.64
CA VAL A 447 0.33 36.56 -10.84
C VAL A 447 1.44 36.08 -11.78
N ALA A 448 2.48 36.90 -11.93
CA ALA A 448 3.68 36.56 -12.67
C ALA A 448 4.46 35.46 -11.96
N SER A 449 4.90 34.46 -12.70
CA SER A 449 5.80 33.41 -12.24
C SER A 449 7.17 33.98 -11.85
N ILE A 450 7.54 33.85 -10.58
CA ILE A 450 8.87 34.23 -10.09
C ILE A 450 9.75 32.97 -10.16
N ILE A 451 10.66 32.95 -11.15
CA ILE A 451 11.81 32.03 -11.18
C ILE A 451 12.95 32.78 -10.45
N PRO A 452 13.56 32.24 -9.38
CA PRO A 452 14.68 32.90 -8.73
C PRO A 452 15.94 32.84 -9.61
N ASN A 453 16.55 33.99 -9.81
CA ASN A 453 17.83 34.13 -10.53
C ASN A 453 18.99 33.79 -9.58
N LEU A 454 19.90 32.92 -10.01
CA LEU A 454 20.98 32.33 -9.18
C LEU A 454 22.15 33.29 -8.86
N ASN A 455 22.07 34.59 -9.17
CA ASN A 455 23.18 35.53 -9.04
C ASN A 455 23.12 36.52 -7.85
N ASP A 456 22.16 36.39 -6.94
CA ASP A 456 22.05 37.26 -5.76
C ASP A 456 22.36 36.51 -4.44
N LEU A 457 23.60 36.06 -4.30
CA LEU A 457 24.11 35.41 -3.07
C LEU A 457 24.99 36.36 -2.22
N SER A 458 24.74 37.65 -2.22
CA SER A 458 25.49 38.60 -1.37
C SER A 458 24.66 39.82 -0.97
N ALA A 459 23.64 39.62 -0.15
CA ALA A 459 23.01 40.69 0.64
C ALA A 459 22.61 40.14 2.01
N PRO A 460 22.76 40.95 3.10
CA PRO A 460 22.51 40.48 4.46
C PRO A 460 21.02 40.21 4.67
N VAL A 461 20.76 39.06 5.30
CA VAL A 461 19.41 38.58 5.69
C VAL A 461 18.76 39.60 6.60
N SER A 462 17.77 40.34 6.10
CA SER A 462 16.79 41.05 6.95
C SER A 462 15.77 39.99 7.39
N ASN A 463 15.55 39.90 8.70
CA ASN A 463 14.60 39.02 9.37
C ASN A 463 13.22 39.15 8.73
N ALA A 464 12.81 38.15 7.95
CA ALA A 464 11.42 37.90 7.62
C ALA A 464 10.77 37.36 8.90
N GLU A 465 9.91 38.15 9.52
CA GLU A 465 9.03 37.70 10.60
C GLU A 465 8.14 36.57 10.02
N GLU A 466 8.29 35.37 10.54
CA GLU A 466 7.36 34.27 10.30
C GLU A 466 5.95 34.71 10.70
N ASP A 467 4.98 34.52 9.83
CA ASP A 467 3.54 34.72 10.08
C ASP A 467 3.04 33.63 11.06
N THR A 468 3.53 33.67 12.29
CA THR A 468 2.92 32.92 13.40
C THR A 468 1.68 33.69 13.84
N PRO A 469 0.50 33.03 13.93
CA PRO A 469 -0.72 33.68 14.39
C PRO A 469 -0.50 34.27 15.79
N LYS A 470 -0.54 35.61 15.87
CA LYS A 470 -0.27 36.35 17.12
C LYS A 470 -1.56 36.43 17.94
N TYR A 471 -1.44 36.23 19.26
CA TYR A 471 -2.53 36.51 20.18
C TYR A 471 -2.89 37.99 20.13
N VAL A 472 -4.20 38.29 20.04
CA VAL A 472 -4.67 39.67 20.22
C VAL A 472 -4.46 40.06 21.69
N SER A 473 -3.66 41.08 21.96
CA SER A 473 -3.35 41.61 23.30
C SER A 473 -4.04 42.94 23.52
N GLY A 474 -4.51 43.15 24.73
CA GLY A 474 -5.13 44.40 25.15
C GLY A 474 -5.18 44.47 26.69
N ASP A 475 -5.36 45.67 27.27
CA ASP A 475 -5.36 45.91 28.73
C ASP A 475 -6.76 45.79 29.36
N SER A 476 -7.82 45.65 28.57
CA SER A 476 -9.19 45.56 29.06
C SER A 476 -9.48 44.19 29.71
N ARG A 477 -10.04 44.21 30.92
CA ARG A 477 -10.49 43.04 31.70
C ARG A 477 -11.93 43.26 32.19
N LYS A 478 -12.88 43.41 31.27
CA LYS A 478 -14.28 43.56 31.66
C LYS A 478 -14.81 42.25 32.27
N PRO A 479 -15.51 42.32 33.43
CA PRO A 479 -16.20 41.13 33.95
C PRO A 479 -17.35 40.76 33.03
N PHE A 480 -17.54 39.45 32.80
CA PHE A 480 -18.61 38.85 31.99
C PHE A 480 -19.32 37.75 32.77
N THR A 481 -20.58 37.48 32.42
CA THR A 481 -21.37 36.44 33.05
C THR A 481 -21.12 35.08 32.39
N GLN A 482 -21.39 34.00 33.13
CA GLN A 482 -21.28 32.64 32.59
C GLN A 482 -22.25 32.39 31.41
N GLU A 483 -23.41 33.05 31.41
CA GLU A 483 -24.38 32.93 30.31
C GLU A 483 -23.88 33.59 29.02
N GLU A 484 -23.28 34.78 29.12
CA GLU A 484 -22.65 35.48 27.98
C GLU A 484 -21.52 34.64 27.37
N PHE A 485 -20.66 34.08 28.22
CA PHE A 485 -19.59 33.19 27.81
C PHE A 485 -20.10 31.95 27.06
N LEU A 486 -21.07 31.22 27.62
CA LEU A 486 -21.63 30.02 27.01
C LEU A 486 -22.31 30.33 25.66
N THR A 487 -22.96 31.49 25.53
CA THR A 487 -23.58 31.93 24.29
C THR A 487 -22.55 32.12 23.18
N LEU A 488 -21.44 32.76 23.46
CA LEU A 488 -20.34 32.99 22.51
C LEU A 488 -19.58 31.69 22.21
N TRP A 489 -19.39 30.81 23.21
CA TRP A 489 -18.80 29.48 23.03
C TRP A 489 -19.61 28.63 22.05
N ASN A 490 -20.92 28.56 22.23
CA ASN A 490 -21.83 27.81 21.35
C ASN A 490 -21.90 28.42 19.93
N LYS A 491 -21.81 29.75 19.83
CA LYS A 491 -21.72 30.44 18.53
C LYS A 491 -20.49 30.05 17.78
N TYR A 492 -19.32 30.08 18.42
CA TYR A 492 -18.05 29.67 17.81
C TYR A 492 -18.07 28.18 17.43
N ALA A 493 -18.57 27.30 18.29
CA ALA A 493 -18.72 25.89 17.99
C ALA A 493 -19.62 25.65 16.76
N THR A 494 -20.71 26.43 16.61
CA THR A 494 -21.58 26.34 15.44
C THR A 494 -20.90 26.81 14.15
N ASP A 495 -20.08 27.84 14.22
CA ASP A 495 -19.33 28.34 13.07
C ASP A 495 -18.21 27.37 12.65
N ILE A 496 -17.52 26.73 13.59
CA ILE A 496 -16.58 25.63 13.33
C ILE A 496 -17.27 24.45 12.63
N LYS A 497 -18.50 24.10 13.00
CA LYS A 497 -19.27 23.08 12.33
C LYS A 497 -19.53 23.41 10.87
N LYS A 498 -19.82 24.68 10.55
CA LYS A 498 -20.03 25.17 9.17
C LYS A 498 -18.75 25.10 8.33
N THR A 499 -17.58 25.29 8.93
CA THR A 499 -16.27 25.17 8.26
C THR A 499 -15.79 23.73 8.07
N GLY A 500 -16.58 22.71 8.48
CA GLY A 500 -16.29 21.30 8.26
C GLY A 500 -15.38 20.64 9.32
N LYS A 501 -14.98 21.33 10.38
CA LYS A 501 -14.13 20.81 11.47
C LYS A 501 -14.96 20.06 12.52
N ILE A 502 -15.60 18.96 12.13
CA ILE A 502 -16.56 18.18 12.94
C ILE A 502 -15.94 17.64 14.23
N ASN A 503 -14.68 17.21 14.20
CA ASN A 503 -13.98 16.67 15.38
C ASN A 503 -13.84 17.70 16.49
N LEU A 504 -13.47 18.93 16.14
CA LEU A 504 -13.33 20.02 17.11
C LEU A 504 -14.70 20.45 17.67
N PHE A 505 -15.74 20.50 16.83
CA PHE A 505 -17.11 20.73 17.28
C PHE A 505 -17.56 19.68 18.31
N THR A 506 -17.22 18.41 18.10
CA THR A 506 -17.52 17.32 19.02
C THR A 506 -16.80 17.53 20.35
N ILE A 507 -15.50 17.87 20.35
CA ILE A 507 -14.71 18.15 21.56
C ILE A 507 -15.34 19.28 22.37
N MET A 508 -15.75 20.37 21.70
CA MET A 508 -16.32 21.55 22.36
C MET A 508 -17.71 21.29 22.98
N ASN A 509 -18.46 20.30 22.45
CA ASN A 509 -19.82 19.97 22.94
C ASN A 509 -19.87 18.76 23.89
N THR A 510 -18.87 17.88 23.88
CA THR A 510 -18.89 16.65 24.70
C THR A 510 -18.71 16.96 26.18
N ASN A 511 -17.79 17.87 26.49
CA ASN A 511 -17.53 18.32 27.85
C ASN A 511 -17.70 19.83 27.89
N GLY A 512 -18.79 20.32 28.52
CA GLY A 512 -19.04 21.75 28.64
C GLY A 512 -17.87 22.47 29.31
N PRO A 513 -17.47 23.68 28.83
CA PRO A 513 -16.42 24.45 29.46
C PRO A 513 -16.86 24.97 30.83
N THR A 514 -15.99 24.88 31.84
CA THR A 514 -16.22 25.47 33.15
C THR A 514 -15.34 26.71 33.33
N LEU A 515 -15.95 27.80 33.80
CA LEU A 515 -15.23 29.03 34.09
C LEU A 515 -14.65 28.95 35.50
N LEU A 516 -13.34 29.07 35.63
CA LEU A 516 -12.63 29.16 36.91
C LEU A 516 -12.38 30.63 37.29
N ASP A 517 -11.93 30.85 38.52
CA ASP A 517 -11.46 32.15 38.97
C ASP A 517 -10.33 32.67 38.05
N ASP A 518 -10.14 33.97 37.95
CA ASP A 518 -9.17 34.63 37.04
C ASP A 518 -9.44 34.46 35.53
N PHE A 519 -10.72 34.29 35.13
CA PHE A 519 -11.13 34.18 33.72
C PHE A 519 -10.50 33.02 32.96
N LYS A 520 -10.10 31.94 33.67
CA LYS A 520 -9.56 30.73 33.07
C LYS A 520 -10.68 29.76 32.74
N ILE A 521 -10.64 29.21 31.53
CA ILE A 521 -11.60 28.25 31.03
C ILE A 521 -10.99 26.86 31.23
N ASP A 522 -11.62 26.01 32.05
CA ASP A 522 -11.23 24.61 32.23
C ASP A 522 -12.01 23.70 31.28
N LEU A 523 -11.30 22.99 30.41
CA LEU A 523 -11.87 22.07 29.47
C LEU A 523 -11.34 20.65 29.71
N VAL A 524 -12.25 19.72 30.02
CA VAL A 524 -11.90 18.31 30.26
C VAL A 524 -11.76 17.57 28.94
N ILE A 525 -10.63 16.93 28.70
CA ILE A 525 -10.26 16.22 27.47
C ILE A 525 -10.12 14.73 27.76
N GLU A 526 -10.62 13.87 26.87
CA GLU A 526 -10.60 12.40 27.04
C GLU A 526 -9.27 11.74 26.59
N ASN A 527 -8.59 12.33 25.59
CA ASN A 527 -7.35 11.76 25.04
C ASN A 527 -6.41 12.83 24.47
N ARG A 528 -5.14 12.46 24.28
CA ARG A 528 -4.07 13.33 23.78
C ARG A 528 -4.32 13.87 22.36
N ILE A 529 -5.03 13.15 21.51
CA ILE A 529 -5.36 13.59 20.14
C ILE A 529 -6.33 14.77 20.18
N GLN A 530 -7.30 14.76 21.13
CA GLN A 530 -8.21 15.88 21.34
C GLN A 530 -7.46 17.12 21.83
N GLU A 531 -6.42 16.96 22.65
CA GLU A 531 -5.57 18.03 23.12
C GLU A 531 -4.79 18.67 21.96
N GLU A 532 -4.17 17.88 21.10
CA GLU A 532 -3.42 18.37 19.94
C GLU A 532 -4.32 19.15 18.97
N LEU A 533 -5.54 18.64 18.69
CA LEU A 533 -6.52 19.33 17.84
C LEU A 533 -6.98 20.67 18.44
N LEU A 534 -7.18 20.73 19.75
CA LEU A 534 -7.56 21.96 20.44
C LEU A 534 -6.40 22.98 20.45
N MET A 535 -5.15 22.53 20.61
CA MET A 535 -3.98 23.39 20.60
C MET A 535 -3.76 24.10 19.27
N ILE A 536 -4.06 23.46 18.15
CA ILE A 536 -3.98 24.04 16.80
C ILE A 536 -4.95 25.23 16.68
N GLU A 537 -6.17 25.13 17.21
CA GLU A 537 -7.22 26.13 17.10
C GLU A 537 -7.30 27.07 18.33
N LYS A 538 -6.47 26.85 19.35
CA LYS A 538 -6.49 27.60 20.61
C LYS A 538 -6.33 29.09 20.39
N ILE A 539 -5.50 29.50 19.44
CA ILE A 539 -5.20 30.91 19.14
C ILE A 539 -6.44 31.61 18.57
N ASP A 540 -7.09 30.99 17.59
CA ASP A 540 -8.28 31.57 16.96
C ASP A 540 -9.47 31.63 17.92
N LEU A 541 -9.68 30.59 18.72
CA LEU A 541 -10.70 30.53 19.74
C LEU A 541 -10.49 31.60 20.81
N LEU A 542 -9.26 31.76 21.33
CA LEU A 542 -8.93 32.78 22.32
C LEU A 542 -9.08 34.19 21.75
N ASN A 543 -8.63 34.43 20.53
CA ASN A 543 -8.78 35.75 19.89
C ASN A 543 -10.26 36.10 19.70
N PHE A 544 -11.11 35.14 19.28
CA PHE A 544 -12.55 35.37 19.18
C PHE A 544 -13.19 35.70 20.52
N LEU A 545 -12.89 34.94 21.58
CA LEU A 545 -13.47 35.14 22.90
C LEU A 545 -12.98 36.46 23.54
N ARG A 546 -11.69 36.80 23.45
CA ARG A 546 -11.10 38.02 23.99
C ARG A 546 -11.68 39.26 23.35
N VAL A 547 -11.86 39.26 22.04
CA VAL A 547 -12.46 40.40 21.31
C VAL A 547 -13.95 40.51 21.61
N SER A 548 -14.68 39.41 21.64
CA SER A 548 -16.14 39.42 21.84
C SER A 548 -16.56 39.78 23.27
N LEU A 549 -15.74 39.40 24.28
CA LEU A 549 -15.98 39.69 25.70
C LEU A 549 -15.22 40.93 26.20
N GLU A 550 -14.44 41.57 25.34
CA GLU A 550 -13.56 42.70 25.70
C GLU A 550 -12.68 42.40 26.95
N ASN A 551 -12.28 41.13 27.11
CA ASN A 551 -11.45 40.66 28.23
C ASN A 551 -10.25 39.87 27.71
N PHE A 552 -9.07 40.49 27.78
CA PHE A 552 -7.82 39.89 27.27
C PHE A 552 -7.11 38.99 28.31
N GLY A 553 -7.68 38.82 29.52
CA GLY A 553 -7.19 37.91 30.55
C GLY A 553 -7.66 36.47 30.39
N ILE A 554 -8.49 36.18 29.41
CA ILE A 554 -9.02 34.83 29.18
C ILE A 554 -7.93 33.87 28.67
N ASP A 555 -7.80 32.71 29.34
CA ASP A 555 -6.95 31.60 28.87
C ASP A 555 -7.68 30.24 29.03
N ILE A 556 -7.26 29.24 28.25
CA ILE A 556 -7.84 27.88 28.28
C ILE A 556 -6.82 26.93 28.89
N ILE A 557 -7.27 26.23 29.95
CA ILE A 557 -6.53 25.15 30.60
C ILE A 557 -7.22 23.85 30.25
N THR A 558 -6.44 22.86 29.83
CA THR A 558 -6.91 21.53 29.54
C THR A 558 -6.60 20.59 30.71
N ARG A 559 -7.59 19.79 31.13
CA ARG A 559 -7.40 18.69 32.08
C ARG A 559 -7.76 17.38 31.43
N GLN A 560 -6.92 16.37 31.62
CA GLN A 560 -7.23 15.03 31.20
C GLN A 560 -8.25 14.41 32.16
N SER A 561 -9.34 13.86 31.63
CA SER A 561 -10.38 13.18 32.42
C SER A 561 -9.76 11.97 33.13
N GLU A 562 -9.74 11.98 34.45
CA GLU A 562 -9.52 10.79 35.27
C GLU A 562 -10.78 9.90 35.22
N GLN A 563 -11.13 9.39 34.03
CA GLN A 563 -12.17 8.37 33.97
C GLN A 563 -11.60 7.07 34.50
N THR A 564 -12.12 6.64 35.64
CA THR A 564 -12.13 5.25 36.09
C THR A 564 -12.51 4.37 34.92
N ASP A 565 -11.53 3.61 34.43
CA ASP A 565 -11.57 2.71 33.30
C ASP A 565 -12.82 1.83 33.22
N LYS A 566 -13.84 2.26 32.56
CA LYS A 566 -14.67 1.34 31.78
C LYS A 566 -13.99 1.19 30.42
N LYS A 567 -12.90 0.42 30.41
CA LYS A 567 -12.13 0.05 29.23
C LYS A 567 -13.11 -0.48 28.18
N LYS A 568 -13.39 0.27 27.14
CA LYS A 568 -14.16 -0.24 26.00
C LYS A 568 -13.33 -1.36 25.38
N LEU A 569 -13.85 -2.58 25.46
CA LEU A 569 -13.19 -3.78 24.94
C LEU A 569 -13.18 -3.71 23.40
N TYR A 570 -12.04 -3.45 22.82
CA TYR A 570 -11.90 -3.33 21.36
C TYR A 570 -11.49 -4.64 20.69
N THR A 571 -10.63 -5.42 21.31
CA THR A 571 -10.13 -6.67 20.74
C THR A 571 -11.06 -7.84 21.02
N SER A 572 -11.12 -8.81 20.09
CA SER A 572 -11.89 -10.05 20.26
C SER A 572 -11.45 -10.81 21.52
N HIS A 573 -10.16 -10.76 21.85
CA HIS A 573 -9.59 -11.40 23.03
C HIS A 573 -10.05 -10.74 24.34
N GLU A 574 -10.08 -9.40 24.42
CA GLU A 574 -10.59 -8.67 25.60
C GLU A 574 -12.07 -8.89 25.81
N LYS A 575 -12.86 -8.92 24.71
CA LYS A 575 -14.28 -9.26 24.75
C LYS A 575 -14.51 -10.68 25.28
N TYR A 576 -13.69 -11.63 24.82
CA TYR A 576 -13.74 -13.01 25.29
C TYR A 576 -13.39 -13.10 26.79
N GLN A 577 -12.29 -12.47 27.24
CA GLN A 577 -11.90 -12.45 28.65
C GLN A 577 -13.02 -11.86 29.55
N HIS A 578 -13.67 -10.78 29.11
CA HIS A 578 -14.78 -10.19 29.84
C HIS A 578 -16.01 -11.13 29.91
N MET A 579 -16.30 -11.84 28.81
CA MET A 579 -17.38 -12.85 28.81
C MET A 579 -17.03 -14.07 29.67
N ALA A 580 -15.80 -14.55 29.64
CA ALA A 580 -15.32 -15.66 30.45
C ALA A 580 -15.35 -15.33 31.95
N ALA A 581 -15.00 -14.09 32.32
CA ALA A 581 -15.13 -13.60 33.70
C ALA A 581 -16.60 -13.58 34.21
N LYS A 582 -17.57 -13.33 33.32
CA LYS A 582 -18.99 -13.38 33.64
C LYS A 582 -19.58 -14.81 33.63
N ASN A 583 -19.03 -15.71 32.83
CA ASN A 583 -19.48 -17.09 32.70
C ASN A 583 -18.28 -18.05 32.58
N PRO A 584 -17.84 -18.66 33.71
CA PRO A 584 -16.69 -19.56 33.74
C PRO A 584 -16.82 -20.81 32.82
N LYS A 585 -18.05 -21.22 32.48
CA LYS A 585 -18.29 -22.36 31.57
C LYS A 585 -17.87 -22.09 30.14
N LEU A 586 -17.59 -20.83 29.77
CA LEU A 586 -17.14 -20.46 28.43
C LEU A 586 -15.72 -20.98 28.15
N GLU A 587 -14.92 -21.12 29.18
CA GLU A 587 -13.54 -21.65 29.08
C GLU A 587 -13.54 -23.18 28.87
N GLU A 588 -14.46 -23.90 29.50
CA GLU A 588 -14.68 -25.32 29.25
C GLU A 588 -15.22 -25.56 27.82
N PHE A 589 -16.10 -24.69 27.38
CA PHE A 589 -16.68 -24.74 26.04
C PHE A 589 -15.60 -24.54 24.98
N ARG A 590 -14.72 -23.56 25.18
CA ARG A 590 -13.56 -23.31 24.30
C ARG A 590 -12.66 -24.55 24.19
N ARG A 591 -12.32 -25.19 25.32
CA ARG A 591 -11.48 -26.39 25.35
C ARG A 591 -12.15 -27.59 24.66
N LYS A 592 -13.44 -27.80 24.89
CA LYS A 592 -14.18 -28.94 24.31
C LYS A 592 -14.32 -28.86 22.80
N PHE A 593 -14.44 -27.65 22.24
CA PHE A 593 -14.70 -27.43 20.82
C PHE A 593 -13.47 -26.87 20.07
N ASN A 594 -12.32 -26.75 20.74
CA ASN A 594 -11.06 -26.22 20.18
C ASN A 594 -11.24 -24.91 19.41
N LEU A 595 -11.99 -23.95 20.01
CA LEU A 595 -12.33 -22.67 19.37
C LEU A 595 -11.22 -21.65 19.58
N ASP A 596 -10.78 -21.01 18.50
CA ASP A 596 -9.89 -19.85 18.56
C ASP A 596 -10.70 -18.55 18.64
N VAL A 597 -10.14 -17.58 19.39
CA VAL A 597 -10.70 -16.24 19.55
C VAL A 597 -9.92 -15.30 18.65
N ASN A 598 -10.40 -15.15 17.42
CA ASN A 598 -9.87 -14.19 16.46
C ASN A 598 -10.61 -12.86 16.55
#